data_8bd2198b1f8671942e0245826d707ada
#
_entry.id   8bd2198b1f8671942e0245826d707ada
#
_cell.length_a   1.000
_cell.length_b   1.000
_cell.length_c   1.000
_cell.angle_alpha   90.00
_cell.angle_beta   90.00
_cell.angle_gamma   90.00
#
_symmetry.space_group_name_H-M   'P 1'
#
loop_
_entity.id
_entity.type
_entity.pdbx_description
1 polymer ?
#
loop_
_entity_poly.entity_id
_entity_poly.type
_entity_poly.pdbx_seq_one_letter_code
_entity_poly.pdbx_strand_id
1 'polypeptide(L)'
;MNIKIFLLFLVALIVGCRGIEFLYDKSPTIRLLENDTYVTITGDDINIIKLQLNNFLGASTSGGGFALIVTSSKTSNNVVIKDNQTVSQIEIKHILNYNLQKGGCIIVKTKISTSSTYNLKSSGYSFGTDLAKKETTHDNVEK
;
A
#
# COMPACT_ATOMS: atom_id res chain seq x y z
N MET A 1 -12.97 41.71 29.17
CA MET A 1 -12.73 40.24 28.97
C MET A 1 -11.58 39.85 29.87
N ASN A 2 -11.85 39.04 30.91
CA ASN A 2 -10.86 38.77 31.96
C ASN A 2 -9.66 37.95 31.41
N ILE A 3 -8.48 38.56 31.53
CA ILE A 3 -7.22 37.94 31.05
C ILE A 3 -6.99 36.51 31.58
N LYS A 4 -7.54 36.21 32.77
CA LYS A 4 -7.51 34.88 33.40
C LYS A 4 -8.31 33.84 32.61
N ILE A 5 -9.47 34.24 32.03
CA ILE A 5 -10.32 33.33 31.23
C ILE A 5 -9.64 33.05 29.90
N PHE A 6 -9.00 34.02 29.28
CA PHE A 6 -8.23 33.85 28.04
C PHE A 6 -7.04 32.93 28.24
N LEU A 7 -6.32 33.07 29.37
CA LEU A 7 -5.18 32.19 29.69
C LEU A 7 -5.62 30.75 29.93
N LEU A 8 -6.79 30.55 30.57
CA LEU A 8 -7.35 29.21 30.82
C LEU A 8 -7.78 28.53 29.51
N PHE A 9 -8.33 29.27 28.57
CA PHE A 9 -8.71 28.81 27.24
C PHE A 9 -7.46 28.43 26.40
N LEU A 10 -6.38 29.22 26.49
CA LEU A 10 -5.12 28.96 25.81
C LEU A 10 -4.47 27.64 26.32
N VAL A 11 -4.49 27.40 27.64
CA VAL A 11 -3.98 26.17 28.25
C VAL A 11 -4.82 24.94 27.84
N ALA A 12 -6.15 25.09 27.73
CA ALA A 12 -7.03 24.01 27.28
C ALA A 12 -6.76 23.61 25.83
N LEU A 13 -6.41 24.57 24.94
CA LEU A 13 -6.02 24.28 23.55
C LEU A 13 -4.70 23.51 23.45
N ILE A 14 -3.75 23.74 24.34
CA ILE A 14 -2.44 23.04 24.33
C ILE A 14 -2.56 21.60 24.83
N VAL A 15 -3.49 21.33 25.76
CA VAL A 15 -3.73 19.98 26.32
C VAL A 15 -4.51 19.10 25.33
N GLY A 16 -5.30 19.69 24.41
CA GLY A 16 -6.10 18.98 23.41
C GLY A 16 -5.30 18.28 22.31
N CYS A 17 -4.01 18.57 22.12
CA CYS A 17 -3.19 18.02 21.03
C CYS A 17 -2.38 16.77 21.40
N ARG A 18 -2.72 16.04 22.47
CA ARG A 18 -2.01 14.79 22.83
C ARG A 18 -2.35 13.56 21.97
N GLY A 19 -3.14 13.71 20.91
CA GLY A 19 -3.57 12.58 20.06
C GLY A 19 -3.01 12.59 18.63
N ILE A 20 -2.05 13.47 18.27
CA ILE A 20 -1.38 13.38 16.98
C ILE A 20 -0.17 12.47 17.17
N GLU A 21 -0.40 11.17 17.09
CA GLU A 21 0.69 10.23 16.76
C GLU A 21 1.16 10.60 15.36
N PHE A 22 2.39 11.07 15.25
CA PHE A 22 3.03 11.23 13.95
C PHE A 22 3.06 9.86 13.31
N LEU A 23 2.37 9.70 12.18
CA LEU A 23 2.36 8.50 11.34
C LEU A 23 3.77 8.01 10.92
N TYR A 24 4.79 8.79 11.22
CA TYR A 24 6.22 8.46 11.00
C TYR A 24 6.87 7.69 12.14
N ASP A 25 6.26 7.60 13.32
CA ASP A 25 6.82 6.79 14.39
C ASP A 25 6.35 5.33 14.17
N LYS A 26 7.28 4.47 13.76
CA LYS A 26 6.99 3.04 13.53
C LYS A 26 6.34 2.48 14.78
N SER A 27 5.13 1.94 14.65
CA SER A 27 4.43 1.32 15.78
C SER A 27 5.33 0.25 16.42
N PRO A 28 5.22 0.00 17.72
CA PRO A 28 6.02 -1.03 18.39
C PRO A 28 5.87 -2.41 17.71
N THR A 29 4.73 -2.68 17.09
CA THR A 29 4.48 -3.90 16.32
C THR A 29 5.35 -3.98 15.05
N ILE A 30 5.56 -2.86 14.35
CA ILE A 30 6.42 -2.83 13.15
C ILE A 30 7.86 -3.06 13.57
N ARG A 31 8.33 -2.49 14.69
CA ARG A 31 9.68 -2.71 15.21
C ARG A 31 9.95 -4.17 15.55
N LEU A 32 8.95 -4.91 16.03
CA LEU A 32 9.07 -6.35 16.32
C LEU A 32 9.22 -7.19 15.05
N LEU A 33 8.64 -6.74 13.92
CA LEU A 33 8.71 -7.44 12.64
C LEU A 33 9.95 -7.03 11.83
N GLU A 34 10.51 -5.87 12.13
CA GLU A 34 11.68 -5.32 11.43
C GLU A 34 12.90 -6.20 11.64
N ASN A 35 13.55 -6.60 10.56
CA ASN A 35 14.72 -7.48 10.51
C ASN A 35 14.51 -8.93 11.04
N ASP A 36 13.32 -9.28 11.54
CA ASP A 36 13.00 -10.63 12.06
C ASP A 36 11.93 -11.34 11.21
N THR A 37 11.55 -10.77 10.07
CA THR A 37 10.52 -11.32 9.19
C THR A 37 11.12 -11.78 7.87
N TYR A 38 10.98 -13.07 7.57
CA TYR A 38 11.27 -13.62 6.25
C TYR A 38 10.07 -13.43 5.32
N VAL A 39 10.29 -12.83 4.14
CA VAL A 39 9.22 -12.49 3.19
C VAL A 39 9.27 -13.40 1.98
N THR A 40 8.17 -14.09 1.68
CA THR A 40 7.96 -14.87 0.47
C THR A 40 6.83 -14.24 -0.35
N ILE A 41 7.09 -13.92 -1.62
CA ILE A 41 6.12 -13.27 -2.50
C ILE A 41 5.90 -14.15 -3.73
N THR A 42 4.63 -14.33 -4.11
CA THR A 42 4.22 -15.09 -5.30
C THR A 42 3.16 -14.31 -6.09
N GLY A 43 3.11 -14.52 -7.41
CA GLY A 43 2.12 -13.90 -8.30
C GLY A 43 2.65 -12.74 -9.12
N ASP A 44 1.84 -11.68 -9.29
CA ASP A 44 2.14 -10.52 -10.14
C ASP A 44 2.95 -9.45 -9.41
N ASP A 45 3.76 -8.69 -10.15
CA ASP A 45 4.51 -7.50 -9.70
C ASP A 45 5.41 -7.73 -8.46
N ILE A 46 5.99 -8.94 -8.35
CA ILE A 46 6.81 -9.39 -7.21
C ILE A 46 7.92 -8.40 -6.84
N ASN A 47 8.61 -7.82 -7.84
CA ASN A 47 9.75 -6.93 -7.60
C ASN A 47 9.33 -5.61 -6.93
N ILE A 48 8.16 -5.06 -7.32
CA ILE A 48 7.64 -3.82 -6.75
C ILE A 48 7.22 -4.07 -5.30
N ILE A 49 6.47 -5.15 -5.06
CA ILE A 49 6.01 -5.54 -3.73
C ILE A 49 7.19 -5.83 -2.80
N LYS A 50 8.21 -6.52 -3.31
CA LYS A 50 9.43 -6.84 -2.54
C LYS A 50 10.18 -5.56 -2.13
N LEU A 51 10.32 -4.60 -3.06
CA LEU A 51 10.97 -3.33 -2.77
C LEU A 51 10.23 -2.58 -1.66
N GLN A 52 8.91 -2.46 -1.75
CA GLN A 52 8.08 -1.79 -0.74
C GLN A 52 8.16 -2.49 0.61
N LEU A 53 8.00 -3.80 0.66
CA LEU A 53 8.08 -4.54 1.92
C LEU A 53 9.47 -4.45 2.57
N ASN A 54 10.55 -4.46 1.78
CA ASN A 54 11.90 -4.28 2.31
C ASN A 54 12.11 -2.88 2.91
N ASN A 55 11.47 -1.85 2.37
CA ASN A 55 11.54 -0.50 2.93
C ASN A 55 10.88 -0.40 4.32
N PHE A 56 9.84 -1.23 4.57
CA PHE A 56 9.11 -1.24 5.84
C PHE A 56 9.69 -2.24 6.86
N LEU A 57 10.03 -3.45 6.42
CA LEU A 57 10.42 -4.55 7.29
C LEU A 57 11.94 -4.74 7.41
N GLY A 58 12.70 -4.06 6.55
CA GLY A 58 14.13 -4.33 6.40
C GLY A 58 14.40 -5.59 5.57
N ALA A 59 15.63 -5.75 5.11
CA ALA A 59 16.05 -6.93 4.36
C ALA A 59 16.44 -8.05 5.33
N SER A 60 15.52 -8.91 5.72
CA SER A 60 15.86 -10.13 6.45
C SER A 60 16.44 -11.17 5.50
N THR A 61 17.71 -11.51 5.68
CA THR A 61 18.42 -12.53 4.89
C THR A 61 18.48 -13.89 5.59
N SER A 62 18.09 -13.97 6.85
CA SER A 62 18.15 -15.20 7.64
C SER A 62 16.82 -15.45 8.34
N GLY A 63 16.41 -16.71 8.45
CA GLY A 63 15.13 -17.14 9.00
C GLY A 63 14.82 -16.51 10.34
N GLY A 64 14.02 -15.43 10.29
CA GLY A 64 13.52 -14.74 11.46
C GLY A 64 12.40 -15.51 12.16
N GLY A 65 11.97 -15.01 13.32
CA GLY A 65 10.87 -15.61 14.07
C GLY A 65 9.53 -15.56 13.35
N PHE A 66 9.39 -14.69 12.30
CA PHE A 66 8.16 -14.53 11.53
C PHE A 66 8.36 -14.85 10.05
N ALA A 67 7.31 -15.41 9.42
CA ALA A 67 7.22 -15.62 7.97
C ALA A 67 6.03 -14.85 7.42
N LEU A 68 6.27 -13.93 6.50
CA LEU A 68 5.23 -13.20 5.77
C LEU A 68 5.10 -13.76 4.35
N ILE A 69 3.99 -14.41 4.08
CA ILE A 69 3.65 -14.95 2.76
C ILE A 69 2.68 -13.97 2.08
N VAL A 70 3.07 -13.46 0.93
CA VAL A 70 2.27 -12.53 0.12
C VAL A 70 1.94 -13.18 -1.21
N THR A 71 0.66 -13.23 -1.55
CA THR A 71 0.20 -13.65 -2.87
C THR A 71 -0.46 -12.48 -3.58
N SER A 72 0.07 -12.10 -4.72
CA SER A 72 -0.42 -11.01 -5.55
C SER A 72 -1.16 -11.53 -6.78
N SER A 73 -2.27 -10.90 -7.11
CA SER A 73 -2.93 -11.09 -8.41
C SER A 73 -3.37 -9.75 -8.99
N LYS A 74 -3.17 -9.60 -10.30
CA LYS A 74 -3.53 -8.41 -11.06
C LYS A 74 -4.52 -8.77 -12.17
N THR A 75 -5.61 -8.00 -12.26
CA THR A 75 -6.58 -8.10 -13.37
C THR A 75 -6.72 -6.76 -14.06
N SER A 76 -6.96 -6.80 -15.36
CA SER A 76 -7.15 -5.60 -16.19
C SER A 76 -8.46 -5.72 -16.94
N ASN A 77 -9.37 -4.75 -16.76
CA ASN A 77 -10.69 -4.75 -17.35
C ASN A 77 -10.92 -3.47 -18.16
N ASN A 78 -11.63 -3.61 -19.29
CA ASN A 78 -12.08 -2.47 -20.08
C ASN A 78 -13.29 -1.85 -19.38
N VAL A 79 -13.19 -0.57 -19.00
CA VAL A 79 -14.25 0.12 -18.23
C VAL A 79 -15.16 0.93 -19.14
N VAL A 80 -14.58 1.61 -20.13
CA VAL A 80 -15.34 2.46 -21.06
C VAL A 80 -15.07 2.03 -22.48
N ILE A 81 -16.14 1.66 -23.19
CA ILE A 81 -16.13 1.36 -24.61
C ILE A 81 -16.93 2.48 -25.29
N LYS A 82 -16.29 3.21 -26.22
CA LYS A 82 -16.96 4.24 -27.01
C LYS A 82 -17.85 3.63 -28.11
N ASP A 83 -18.77 4.42 -28.69
CA ASP A 83 -19.70 3.98 -29.72
C ASP A 83 -19.01 3.34 -30.93
N ASN A 84 -17.75 3.70 -31.20
CA ASN A 84 -16.92 3.09 -32.26
C ASN A 84 -16.22 1.80 -31.82
N GLN A 85 -16.61 1.19 -30.70
CA GLN A 85 -16.02 -0.01 -30.07
C GLN A 85 -14.55 0.13 -29.66
N THR A 86 -14.03 1.35 -29.57
CA THR A 86 -12.68 1.58 -29.03
C THR A 86 -12.70 1.69 -27.50
N VAL A 87 -11.84 0.92 -26.86
CA VAL A 87 -11.63 1.04 -25.40
C VAL A 87 -10.98 2.38 -25.12
N SER A 88 -11.53 3.16 -24.20
CA SER A 88 -11.00 4.47 -23.82
C SER A 88 -10.42 4.50 -22.43
N GLN A 89 -10.79 3.53 -21.57
CA GLN A 89 -10.33 3.44 -20.19
C GLN A 89 -10.15 2.00 -19.77
N ILE A 90 -9.05 1.73 -19.06
CA ILE A 90 -8.75 0.43 -18.48
C ILE A 90 -8.65 0.58 -16.97
N GLU A 91 -9.30 -0.32 -16.25
CA GLU A 91 -9.15 -0.51 -14.82
C GLU A 91 -8.11 -1.60 -14.56
N ILE A 92 -7.15 -1.30 -13.68
CA ILE A 92 -6.25 -2.30 -13.10
C ILE A 92 -6.70 -2.53 -11.66
N LYS A 93 -7.00 -3.76 -11.33
CA LYS A 93 -7.32 -4.21 -9.98
C LYS A 93 -6.23 -5.11 -9.45
N HIS A 94 -5.63 -4.73 -8.32
CA HIS A 94 -4.67 -5.54 -7.57
C HIS A 94 -5.34 -6.15 -6.34
N ILE A 95 -5.05 -7.41 -6.09
CA ILE A 95 -5.47 -8.13 -4.89
C ILE A 95 -4.23 -8.72 -4.25
N LEU A 96 -3.96 -8.30 -3.00
CA LEU A 96 -2.85 -8.78 -2.20
C LEU A 96 -3.40 -9.56 -1.01
N ASN A 97 -3.00 -10.82 -0.88
CA ASN A 97 -3.32 -11.65 0.28
C ASN A 97 -2.07 -11.79 1.13
N TYR A 98 -2.14 -11.36 2.38
CA TYR A 98 -1.06 -11.43 3.36
C TYR A 98 -1.35 -12.51 4.39
N ASN A 99 -0.35 -13.31 4.69
CA ASN A 99 -0.41 -14.37 5.69
C ASN A 99 0.87 -14.30 6.55
N LEU A 100 0.73 -13.77 7.77
CA LEU A 100 1.82 -13.69 8.75
C LEU A 100 1.79 -14.93 9.64
N GLN A 101 2.93 -15.61 9.75
CA GLN A 101 3.10 -16.84 10.53
C GLN A 101 4.24 -16.69 11.54
N LYS A 102 4.13 -17.39 12.65
CA LYS A 102 5.20 -17.57 13.63
C LYS A 102 5.25 -19.04 14.03
N GLY A 103 6.43 -19.67 13.89
CA GLY A 103 6.58 -21.08 14.20
C GLY A 103 5.61 -22.01 13.44
N GLY A 104 5.25 -21.67 12.19
CA GLY A 104 4.28 -22.42 11.39
C GLY A 104 2.82 -22.14 11.70
N CYS A 105 2.50 -21.37 12.75
CA CYS A 105 1.12 -20.98 13.07
C CYS A 105 0.76 -19.65 12.43
N ILE A 106 -0.44 -19.56 11.83
CA ILE A 106 -0.97 -18.32 11.26
C ILE A 106 -1.38 -17.38 12.39
N ILE A 107 -0.77 -16.18 12.42
CA ILE A 107 -1.11 -15.12 13.39
C ILE A 107 -2.13 -14.17 12.79
N VAL A 108 -1.89 -13.73 11.53
CA VAL A 108 -2.74 -12.77 10.84
C VAL A 108 -2.91 -13.23 9.39
N LYS A 109 -4.14 -13.15 8.90
CA LYS A 109 -4.47 -13.31 7.48
C LYS A 109 -5.34 -12.14 7.05
N THR A 110 -4.92 -11.41 6.03
CA THR A 110 -5.65 -10.26 5.51
C THR A 110 -5.62 -10.22 4.00
N LYS A 111 -6.59 -9.52 3.42
CA LYS A 111 -6.69 -9.29 1.98
C LYS A 111 -6.89 -7.81 1.74
N ILE A 112 -6.06 -7.25 0.88
CA ILE A 112 -6.17 -5.86 0.41
C ILE A 112 -6.53 -5.90 -1.07
N SER A 113 -7.46 -5.04 -1.49
CA SER A 113 -7.84 -4.88 -2.89
C SER A 113 -7.78 -3.40 -3.23
N THR A 114 -6.95 -3.05 -4.20
CA THR A 114 -6.83 -1.70 -4.75
C THR A 114 -7.27 -1.71 -6.21
N SER A 115 -7.83 -0.59 -6.67
CA SER A 115 -8.24 -0.42 -8.06
C SER A 115 -7.87 0.99 -8.52
N SER A 116 -7.33 1.11 -9.71
CA SER A 116 -7.03 2.38 -10.37
C SER A 116 -7.32 2.28 -11.85
N THR A 117 -7.69 3.41 -12.45
CA THR A 117 -8.01 3.49 -13.88
C THR A 117 -7.02 4.38 -14.61
N TYR A 118 -6.73 4.06 -15.86
CA TYR A 118 -5.99 4.92 -16.76
C TYR A 118 -6.64 5.03 -18.13
N ASN A 119 -6.46 6.18 -18.77
CA ASN A 119 -7.03 6.46 -20.09
C ASN A 119 -6.11 5.98 -21.21
N LEU A 120 -6.66 5.28 -22.19
CA LEU A 120 -5.97 4.98 -23.43
C LEU A 120 -5.98 6.22 -24.34
N LYS A 121 -4.82 6.60 -24.86
CA LYS A 121 -4.75 7.63 -25.90
C LYS A 121 -5.26 7.05 -27.21
N SER A 122 -6.20 7.74 -27.82
CA SER A 122 -6.94 7.28 -29.02
C SER A 122 -6.15 7.31 -30.33
N SER A 123 -4.89 7.75 -30.36
CA SER A 123 -4.10 7.81 -31.59
C SER A 123 -2.59 7.70 -31.35
N GLY A 124 -2.00 6.69 -31.88
CA GLY A 124 -0.69 6.69 -32.51
C GLY A 124 0.56 6.49 -31.66
N TYR A 125 0.56 6.69 -30.36
CA TYR A 125 1.76 6.49 -29.52
C TYR A 125 1.46 5.64 -28.29
N SER A 126 1.90 4.39 -28.33
CA SER A 126 1.81 3.43 -27.21
C SER A 126 2.58 3.89 -25.96
N PHE A 127 3.65 4.67 -26.13
CA PHE A 127 4.52 5.10 -25.05
C PHE A 127 3.79 5.78 -23.87
N GLY A 128 2.87 6.72 -24.16
CA GLY A 128 2.11 7.39 -23.10
C GLY A 128 1.12 6.47 -22.37
N THR A 129 0.62 5.44 -23.03
CA THR A 129 -0.27 4.42 -22.43
C THR A 129 0.53 3.45 -21.58
N ASP A 130 1.72 3.04 -22.01
CA ASP A 130 2.60 2.14 -21.26
C ASP A 130 3.12 2.80 -19.99
N LEU A 131 3.46 4.11 -20.05
CA LEU A 131 3.86 4.88 -18.88
C LEU A 131 2.69 4.97 -17.88
N ALA A 132 1.50 5.35 -18.33
CA ALA A 132 0.30 5.45 -17.47
C ALA A 132 -0.04 4.10 -16.82
N LYS A 133 0.09 2.99 -17.56
CA LYS A 133 -0.10 1.64 -17.03
C LYS A 133 0.92 1.32 -15.94
N LYS A 134 2.19 1.68 -16.15
CA LYS A 134 3.27 1.43 -15.19
C LYS A 134 3.06 2.23 -13.91
N GLU A 135 2.75 3.52 -14.02
CA GLU A 135 2.45 4.40 -12.87
C GLU A 135 1.25 3.89 -12.09
N THR A 136 0.14 3.58 -12.77
CA THR A 136 -1.08 3.05 -12.14
C THR A 136 -0.82 1.74 -11.40
N THR A 137 0.05 0.87 -11.94
CA THR A 137 0.44 -0.38 -11.29
C THR A 137 1.25 -0.09 -10.02
N HIS A 138 2.18 0.85 -10.07
CA HIS A 138 3.01 1.24 -8.93
C HIS A 138 2.15 1.83 -7.81
N ASP A 139 1.28 2.78 -8.12
CA ASP A 139 0.36 3.40 -7.16
C ASP A 139 -0.56 2.39 -6.47
N ASN A 140 -0.99 1.34 -7.18
CA ASN A 140 -1.83 0.29 -6.60
C ASN A 140 -1.09 -0.60 -5.60
N VAL A 141 0.22 -0.72 -5.73
CA VAL A 141 1.04 -1.52 -4.80
C VAL A 141 1.43 -0.70 -3.56
N GLU A 142 1.52 0.63 -3.68
CA GLU A 142 1.86 1.52 -2.58
C GLU A 142 0.69 1.82 -1.63
N LYS A 143 -0.55 1.63 -2.05
CA LYS A 143 -1.77 1.79 -1.23
C LYS A 143 -2.04 0.58 -0.35
#